data_626e8258d774dbf101002e29a0ecf7ce
#
_entry.id   626e8258d774dbf101002e29a0ecf7ce
#
_cell.length_a   1.000
_cell.length_b   1.000
_cell.length_c   1.000
_cell.angle_alpha   90.00
_cell.angle_beta   90.00
_cell.angle_gamma   90.00
#
_symmetry.space_group_name_H-M   'P 1'
#
loop_
_entity.id
_entity.type
_entity.pdbx_description
1 polymer ?
#
loop_
_entity_poly.entity_id
_entity_poly.type
_entity_poly.pdbx_seq_one_letter_code
_entity_poly.pdbx_strand_id
1 'polypeptide(L)'
;VKIYCEGFTEWYYFEWLRTNNRFKFSMEPDIPKNSRSSYKQNLKLIDKELRKNPQERADAIFLVIDTDTLVKNKAQYAIYQEAKEKYKKQGVIFIESHPCIEIWFLYHLIDKFARTNFETYEALRPAIESVLPKYEKTARYYQKNSTFRESILKDQIRREKAIDFSIKACKYDPIENEIANYTEVFKAIH
;
A
#
# COMPACT_ATOMS: atom_id res chain seq x y z
N VAL A 1 6.82 -13.24 8.95
CA VAL A 1 5.93 -12.38 8.13
C VAL A 1 6.63 -11.99 6.84
N LYS A 2 5.92 -12.02 5.70
CA LYS A 2 6.39 -11.55 4.40
C LYS A 2 5.45 -10.51 3.80
N ILE A 3 6.03 -9.46 3.24
CA ILE A 3 5.30 -8.39 2.54
C ILE A 3 5.73 -8.37 1.08
N TYR A 4 4.78 -8.51 0.18
CA TYR A 4 4.96 -8.42 -1.28
C TYR A 4 4.45 -7.07 -1.76
N CYS A 5 5.28 -6.32 -2.50
CA CYS A 5 4.96 -4.98 -3.02
C CYS A 5 5.10 -4.92 -4.53
N GLU A 6 4.32 -4.03 -5.17
CA GLU A 6 4.39 -3.81 -6.61
C GLU A 6 5.45 -2.78 -7.02
N GLY A 7 5.70 -1.78 -6.18
CA GLY A 7 6.54 -0.65 -6.53
C GLY A 7 7.54 -0.19 -5.46
N PHE A 8 8.32 0.83 -5.84
CA PHE A 8 9.32 1.43 -4.95
C PHE A 8 8.72 2.16 -3.75
N THR A 9 7.58 2.81 -3.94
CA THR A 9 6.94 3.61 -2.89
C THR A 9 6.61 2.75 -1.68
N GLU A 10 5.90 1.66 -1.92
CA GLU A 10 5.51 0.69 -0.90
C GLU A 10 6.74 0.04 -0.28
N TRP A 11 7.69 -0.37 -1.14
CA TRP A 11 8.92 -1.02 -0.69
C TRP A 11 9.70 -0.12 0.26
N TYR A 12 9.96 1.15 -0.10
CA TYR A 12 10.69 2.07 0.78
C TYR A 12 9.95 2.39 2.07
N TYR A 13 8.62 2.48 2.03
CA TYR A 13 7.82 2.71 3.22
C TYR A 13 7.97 1.55 4.22
N PHE A 14 7.75 0.32 3.77
CA PHE A 14 7.83 -0.87 4.64
C PHE A 14 9.28 -1.18 5.05
N GLU A 15 10.25 -1.05 4.15
CA GLU A 15 11.67 -1.24 4.49
C GLU A 15 12.12 -0.27 5.58
N TRP A 16 11.65 0.97 5.53
CA TRP A 16 11.94 1.92 6.58
C TRP A 16 11.34 1.49 7.91
N LEU A 17 10.08 1.05 7.93
CA LEU A 17 9.43 0.51 9.15
C LEU A 17 10.21 -0.68 9.70
N ARG A 18 10.64 -1.59 8.84
CA ARG A 18 11.43 -2.75 9.23
C ARG A 18 12.74 -2.36 9.91
N THR A 19 13.46 -1.43 9.33
CA THR A 19 14.80 -1.06 9.81
C THR A 19 14.77 -0.14 11.03
N ASN A 20 13.80 0.74 11.14
CA ASN A 20 13.77 1.76 12.19
C ASN A 20 12.81 1.43 13.35
N ASN A 21 11.70 0.76 13.09
CA ASN A 21 10.76 0.36 14.13
C ASN A 21 10.94 -1.10 14.57
N ARG A 22 11.98 -1.80 14.05
CA ARG A 22 12.31 -3.19 14.38
C ARG A 22 11.17 -4.19 14.10
N PHE A 23 10.31 -3.90 13.14
CA PHE A 23 9.31 -4.87 12.70
C PHE A 23 9.98 -6.10 12.08
N LYS A 24 9.56 -7.29 12.48
CA LYS A 24 10.13 -8.56 12.00
C LYS A 24 9.37 -9.06 10.77
N PHE A 25 9.73 -8.56 9.60
CA PHE A 25 9.24 -9.09 8.32
C PHE A 25 10.32 -9.01 7.23
N SER A 26 10.15 -9.77 6.18
CA SER A 26 10.94 -9.66 4.94
C SER A 26 10.11 -9.04 3.83
N MET A 27 10.79 -8.36 2.92
CA MET A 27 10.18 -7.73 1.73
C MET A 27 10.46 -8.58 0.49
N GLU A 28 9.46 -8.70 -0.39
CA GLU A 28 9.60 -9.38 -1.67
C GLU A 28 8.93 -8.56 -2.80
N PRO A 29 9.47 -8.53 -4.01
CA PRO A 29 10.84 -8.94 -4.32
C PRO A 29 11.87 -8.04 -3.63
N ASP A 30 13.09 -8.54 -3.44
CA ASP A 30 14.21 -7.66 -3.10
C ASP A 30 14.25 -6.50 -4.08
N ILE A 31 14.56 -5.31 -3.60
CA ILE A 31 14.49 -4.00 -4.29
C ILE A 31 14.11 -4.13 -5.76
N PRO A 32 12.95 -3.63 -6.19
CA PRO A 32 12.56 -3.69 -7.60
C PRO A 32 13.64 -3.03 -8.47
N LYS A 33 14.51 -3.82 -9.06
CA LYS A 33 15.49 -3.32 -10.02
C LYS A 33 14.72 -2.96 -11.29
N ASN A 34 14.39 -1.68 -11.45
CA ASN A 34 13.91 -1.07 -12.69
C ASN A 34 12.54 -1.50 -13.26
N SER A 35 11.75 -2.33 -12.59
CA SER A 35 10.41 -2.66 -13.08
C SER A 35 9.42 -2.80 -11.94
N ARG A 36 8.22 -2.25 -12.12
CA ARG A 36 7.10 -2.55 -11.23
C ARG A 36 6.81 -4.05 -11.30
N SER A 37 6.80 -4.71 -10.17
CA SER A 37 6.23 -6.05 -10.08
C SER A 37 4.72 -5.93 -10.24
N SER A 38 4.09 -6.75 -11.07
CA SER A 38 2.63 -6.81 -11.11
C SER A 38 2.11 -7.71 -10.00
N TYR A 39 0.86 -7.50 -9.55
CA TYR A 39 0.24 -8.41 -8.60
C TYR A 39 0.30 -9.88 -9.06
N LYS A 40 0.19 -10.14 -10.37
CA LYS A 40 0.28 -11.50 -10.94
C LYS A 40 1.66 -12.12 -10.74
N GLN A 41 2.73 -11.32 -10.83
CA GLN A 41 4.09 -11.78 -10.54
C GLN A 41 4.27 -12.05 -9.05
N ASN A 42 3.75 -11.17 -8.21
CA ASN A 42 3.77 -11.36 -6.76
C ASN A 42 2.97 -12.60 -6.34
N LEU A 43 1.80 -12.87 -6.93
CA LEU A 43 1.05 -14.11 -6.68
C LEU A 43 1.84 -15.37 -7.04
N LYS A 44 2.64 -15.36 -8.11
CA LYS A 44 3.54 -16.49 -8.42
C LYS A 44 4.63 -16.70 -7.37
N LEU A 45 5.13 -15.62 -6.75
CA LEU A 45 6.08 -15.72 -5.64
C LEU A 45 5.39 -16.22 -4.37
N ILE A 46 4.19 -15.75 -4.10
CA ILE A 46 3.34 -16.21 -2.99
C ILE A 46 3.00 -17.70 -3.14
N ASP A 47 2.70 -18.18 -4.34
CA ASP A 47 2.50 -19.62 -4.59
C ASP A 47 3.72 -20.46 -4.18
N LYS A 48 4.93 -19.97 -4.46
CA LYS A 48 6.16 -20.66 -4.03
C LYS A 48 6.29 -20.67 -2.51
N GLU A 49 5.94 -19.58 -1.85
CA GLU A 49 5.97 -19.48 -0.39
C GLU A 49 4.93 -20.41 0.25
N LEU A 50 3.71 -20.46 -0.29
CA LEU A 50 2.63 -21.32 0.22
C LEU A 50 2.91 -22.81 0.06
N ARG A 51 3.76 -23.21 -0.89
CA ARG A 51 4.18 -24.62 -1.11
C ARG A 51 5.30 -25.07 -0.17
N LYS A 52 5.90 -24.21 0.60
CA LYS A 52 6.92 -24.57 1.58
C LYS A 52 6.31 -25.39 2.72
N ASN A 53 7.19 -26.13 3.39
CA ASN A 53 6.80 -26.80 4.63
C ASN A 53 6.28 -25.80 5.65
N PRO A 54 5.28 -26.13 6.47
CA PRO A 54 4.72 -25.21 7.45
C PRO A 54 5.74 -24.54 8.38
N GLN A 55 6.84 -25.22 8.73
CA GLN A 55 7.89 -24.70 9.58
C GLN A 55 8.82 -23.66 8.89
N GLU A 56 8.86 -23.69 7.55
CA GLU A 56 9.69 -22.79 6.73
C GLU A 56 8.88 -21.64 6.12
N ARG A 57 7.56 -21.77 6.16
CA ARG A 57 6.64 -20.78 5.59
C ARG A 57 6.50 -19.58 6.52
N ALA A 58 6.32 -18.39 5.94
CA ALA A 58 5.98 -17.21 6.70
C ALA A 58 4.66 -17.38 7.45
N ASP A 59 4.59 -16.96 8.71
CA ASP A 59 3.38 -17.00 9.55
C ASP A 59 2.26 -16.13 8.99
N ALA A 60 2.60 -15.03 8.33
CA ALA A 60 1.65 -14.16 7.64
C ALA A 60 2.25 -13.66 6.32
N ILE A 61 1.40 -13.56 5.32
CA ILE A 61 1.74 -13.09 3.98
C ILE A 61 0.84 -11.91 3.64
N PHE A 62 1.44 -10.77 3.37
CA PHE A 62 0.75 -9.56 2.92
C PHE A 62 1.08 -9.27 1.46
N LEU A 63 0.08 -8.85 0.70
CA LEU A 63 0.23 -8.36 -0.67
C LEU A 63 -0.30 -6.94 -0.76
N VAL A 64 0.61 -5.99 -0.98
CA VAL A 64 0.31 -4.56 -1.08
C VAL A 64 0.07 -4.19 -2.53
N ILE A 65 -1.06 -3.55 -2.82
CA ILE A 65 -1.55 -3.30 -4.18
C ILE A 65 -2.14 -1.90 -4.31
N ASP A 66 -1.75 -1.20 -5.36
CA ASP A 66 -2.43 -0.01 -5.86
C ASP A 66 -3.52 -0.43 -6.86
N THR A 67 -4.75 0.08 -6.69
CA THR A 67 -5.90 -0.39 -7.47
C THR A 67 -6.29 0.49 -8.66
N ASP A 68 -5.65 1.64 -8.85
CA ASP A 68 -6.00 2.62 -9.89
C ASP A 68 -6.01 2.06 -11.33
N THR A 69 -5.05 1.19 -11.64
CA THR A 69 -4.97 0.56 -12.96
C THR A 69 -5.93 -0.61 -13.11
N LEU A 70 -6.26 -1.29 -12.00
CA LEU A 70 -7.15 -2.45 -12.02
C LEU A 70 -8.61 -2.04 -12.24
N VAL A 71 -9.07 -1.01 -11.54
CA VAL A 71 -10.47 -0.58 -11.59
C VAL A 71 -10.88 0.03 -12.95
N LYS A 72 -9.91 0.55 -13.71
CA LYS A 72 -10.15 1.09 -15.06
C LYS A 72 -10.61 0.04 -16.08
N ASN A 73 -10.30 -1.22 -15.85
CA ASN A 73 -10.67 -2.31 -16.74
C ASN A 73 -11.51 -3.35 -15.98
N LYS A 74 -12.83 -3.32 -16.20
CA LYS A 74 -13.78 -4.20 -15.50
C LYS A 74 -13.40 -5.69 -15.61
N ALA A 75 -12.94 -6.16 -16.77
CA ALA A 75 -12.55 -7.56 -16.96
C ALA A 75 -11.29 -7.90 -16.15
N GLN A 76 -10.28 -7.04 -16.14
CA GLN A 76 -9.07 -7.23 -15.33
C GLN A 76 -9.37 -7.15 -13.84
N TYR A 77 -10.29 -6.26 -13.45
CA TYR A 77 -10.72 -6.15 -12.07
C TYR A 77 -11.47 -7.40 -11.58
N ALA A 78 -12.35 -7.97 -12.41
CA ALA A 78 -13.01 -9.24 -12.09
C ALA A 78 -12.01 -10.37 -11.87
N ILE A 79 -11.03 -10.53 -12.78
CA ILE A 79 -9.95 -11.52 -12.64
C ILE A 79 -9.14 -11.30 -11.35
N TYR A 80 -8.89 -10.05 -11.02
CA TYR A 80 -8.20 -9.69 -9.78
C TYR A 80 -9.01 -10.09 -8.54
N GLN A 81 -10.33 -9.80 -8.53
CA GLN A 81 -11.20 -10.15 -7.41
C GLN A 81 -11.29 -11.67 -7.21
N GLU A 82 -11.40 -12.45 -8.28
CA GLU A 82 -11.37 -13.92 -8.21
C GLU A 82 -10.04 -14.43 -7.60
N ALA A 83 -8.92 -13.86 -8.06
CA ALA A 83 -7.61 -14.20 -7.51
C ALA A 83 -7.54 -13.81 -6.01
N LYS A 84 -7.98 -12.61 -5.65
CA LYS A 84 -8.01 -12.14 -4.26
C LYS A 84 -8.77 -13.10 -3.35
N GLU A 85 -9.99 -13.47 -3.74
CA GLU A 85 -10.81 -14.41 -2.95
C GLU A 85 -10.16 -15.80 -2.83
N LYS A 86 -9.53 -16.29 -3.91
CA LYS A 86 -8.78 -17.55 -3.88
C LYS A 86 -7.64 -17.51 -2.86
N TYR A 87 -6.82 -16.47 -2.88
CA TYR A 87 -5.64 -16.37 -2.03
C TYR A 87 -5.97 -15.97 -0.58
N LYS A 88 -7.03 -15.22 -0.36
CA LYS A 88 -7.56 -14.97 1.00
C LYS A 88 -7.92 -16.28 1.71
N LYS A 89 -8.53 -17.22 1.02
CA LYS A 89 -8.84 -18.57 1.56
C LYS A 89 -7.59 -19.36 1.95
N GLN A 90 -6.42 -18.97 1.40
CA GLN A 90 -5.12 -19.56 1.73
C GLN A 90 -4.35 -18.76 2.80
N GLY A 91 -4.97 -17.75 3.41
CA GLY A 91 -4.39 -16.94 4.48
C GLY A 91 -3.56 -15.75 3.98
N VAL A 92 -3.63 -15.39 2.69
CA VAL A 92 -2.97 -14.18 2.18
C VAL A 92 -3.80 -12.95 2.50
N ILE A 93 -3.20 -11.94 3.09
CA ILE A 93 -3.83 -10.67 3.45
C ILE A 93 -3.51 -9.66 2.36
N PHE A 94 -4.56 -9.15 1.70
CA PHE A 94 -4.45 -8.09 0.71
C PHE A 94 -4.54 -6.74 1.40
N ILE A 95 -3.62 -5.85 1.06
CA ILE A 95 -3.54 -4.48 1.54
C ILE A 95 -3.71 -3.57 0.33
N GLU A 96 -4.92 -3.09 0.13
CA GLU A 96 -5.26 -2.28 -1.03
C GLU A 96 -5.22 -0.80 -0.72
N SER A 97 -4.82 0.00 -1.71
CA SER A 97 -5.00 1.45 -1.72
C SER A 97 -5.64 1.90 -3.03
N HIS A 98 -6.63 2.80 -2.96
CA HIS A 98 -7.23 3.42 -4.13
C HIS A 98 -7.10 4.96 -4.04
N PRO A 99 -6.51 5.59 -5.05
CA PRO A 99 -5.89 5.01 -6.24
C PRO A 99 -4.57 4.29 -5.94
N CYS A 100 -3.80 4.76 -4.97
CA CYS A 100 -2.45 4.28 -4.66
C CYS A 100 -2.06 4.59 -3.21
N ILE A 101 -0.93 4.05 -2.75
CA ILE A 101 -0.44 4.17 -1.37
C ILE A 101 -0.26 5.64 -0.92
N GLU A 102 -0.12 6.60 -1.82
CA GLU A 102 0.01 8.01 -1.47
C GLU A 102 -1.21 8.57 -0.72
N ILE A 103 -2.38 7.93 -0.81
CA ILE A 103 -3.53 8.25 0.07
C ILE A 103 -3.15 8.06 1.54
N TRP A 104 -2.37 7.02 1.86
CA TRP A 104 -1.84 6.80 3.19
C TRP A 104 -0.95 7.97 3.65
N PHE A 105 -0.08 8.47 2.78
CA PHE A 105 0.77 9.63 3.08
C PHE A 105 -0.05 10.91 3.25
N LEU A 106 -1.06 11.11 2.42
CA LEU A 106 -1.97 12.24 2.55
C LEU A 106 -2.66 12.26 3.90
N TYR A 107 -3.13 11.10 4.39
CA TYR A 107 -3.80 10.99 5.67
C TYR A 107 -2.90 11.31 6.88
N HIS A 108 -1.60 11.17 6.77
CA HIS A 108 -0.66 11.65 7.80
C HIS A 108 -0.65 13.18 7.89
N LEU A 109 -0.86 13.87 6.79
CA LEU A 109 -0.49 15.29 6.63
C LEU A 109 -1.70 16.23 6.63
N ILE A 110 -2.89 15.78 6.28
CA ILE A 110 -4.11 16.60 6.35
C ILE A 110 -4.62 16.69 7.79
N ASP A 111 -5.21 17.84 8.16
CA ASP A 111 -5.70 18.05 9.52
C ASP A 111 -7.11 17.51 9.75
N LYS A 112 -7.92 17.46 8.71
CA LYS A 112 -9.30 16.98 8.77
C LYS A 112 -9.54 15.92 7.72
N PHE A 113 -10.23 14.85 8.10
CA PHE A 113 -10.69 13.85 7.15
C PHE A 113 -11.66 14.48 6.16
N ALA A 114 -11.42 14.25 4.89
CA ALA A 114 -12.34 14.57 3.81
C ALA A 114 -12.43 13.34 2.88
N ARG A 115 -13.66 13.01 2.49
CA ARG A 115 -13.86 12.00 1.46
C ARG A 115 -13.38 12.55 0.13
N THR A 116 -12.56 11.77 -0.56
CA THR A 116 -12.02 12.11 -1.88
C THR A 116 -12.29 10.97 -2.85
N ASN A 117 -12.27 11.27 -4.15
CA ASN A 117 -12.52 10.33 -5.24
C ASN A 117 -11.48 10.48 -6.37
N PHE A 118 -10.22 10.67 -6.03
CA PHE A 118 -9.15 10.68 -7.03
C PHE A 118 -9.12 9.33 -7.76
N GLU A 119 -9.26 9.33 -9.07
CA GLU A 119 -9.27 8.11 -9.88
C GLU A 119 -7.87 7.56 -10.16
N THR A 120 -6.87 8.42 -10.12
CA THR A 120 -5.49 8.09 -10.47
C THR A 120 -4.49 8.83 -9.59
N TYR A 121 -3.24 8.37 -9.62
CA TYR A 121 -2.14 9.11 -9.01
C TYR A 121 -2.01 10.53 -9.56
N GLU A 122 -2.18 10.73 -10.87
CA GLU A 122 -2.09 12.05 -11.50
C GLU A 122 -3.14 13.03 -10.93
N ALA A 123 -4.35 12.53 -10.67
CA ALA A 123 -5.41 13.33 -10.04
C ALA A 123 -5.10 13.61 -8.56
N LEU A 124 -4.49 12.68 -7.84
CA LEU A 124 -4.08 12.81 -6.44
C LEU A 124 -2.84 13.70 -6.26
N ARG A 125 -1.96 13.74 -7.25
CA ARG A 125 -0.65 14.39 -7.18
C ARG A 125 -0.68 15.83 -6.68
N PRO A 126 -1.56 16.73 -7.15
CA PRO A 126 -1.62 18.11 -6.63
C PRO A 126 -1.89 18.17 -5.12
N ALA A 127 -2.75 17.26 -4.60
CA ALA A 127 -3.01 17.20 -3.16
C ALA A 127 -1.79 16.71 -2.38
N ILE A 128 -1.04 15.74 -2.90
CA ILE A 128 0.23 15.29 -2.29
C ILE A 128 1.27 16.40 -2.32
N GLU A 129 1.46 17.07 -3.45
CA GLU A 129 2.45 18.15 -3.60
C GLU A 129 2.14 19.36 -2.73
N SER A 130 0.87 19.61 -2.39
CA SER A 130 0.49 20.68 -1.46
C SER A 130 0.96 20.44 -0.03
N VAL A 131 1.09 19.18 0.39
CA VAL A 131 1.51 18.77 1.75
C VAL A 131 2.93 18.19 1.80
N LEU A 132 3.44 17.72 0.69
CA LEU A 132 4.82 17.26 0.48
C LEU A 132 5.41 17.93 -0.76
N PRO A 133 5.86 19.18 -0.66
CA PRO A 133 6.42 19.90 -1.80
C PRO A 133 7.57 19.14 -2.47
N LYS A 134 7.56 19.09 -3.81
CA LYS A 134 8.53 18.35 -4.62
C LYS A 134 8.52 16.85 -4.38
N TYR A 135 7.34 16.28 -4.07
CA TYR A 135 7.20 14.84 -3.95
C TYR A 135 7.55 14.12 -5.25
N GLU A 136 8.40 13.11 -5.15
CA GLU A 136 8.83 12.29 -6.28
C GLU A 136 8.81 10.81 -5.91
N LYS A 137 8.34 9.97 -6.84
CA LYS A 137 8.39 8.50 -6.71
C LYS A 137 9.77 7.95 -7.08
N THR A 138 10.83 8.42 -6.40
CA THR A 138 12.20 8.02 -6.67
C THR A 138 12.91 7.50 -5.42
N ALA A 139 13.82 6.55 -5.61
CA ALA A 139 14.67 6.04 -4.54
C ALA A 139 15.40 7.18 -3.82
N ARG A 140 15.90 8.16 -4.58
CA ARG A 140 16.60 9.32 -4.04
C ARG A 140 15.70 10.15 -3.12
N TYR A 141 14.43 10.35 -3.50
CA TYR A 141 13.48 11.10 -2.68
C TYR A 141 13.28 10.41 -1.32
N TYR A 142 12.93 9.15 -1.30
CA TYR A 142 12.67 8.41 -0.06
C TYR A 142 13.89 8.30 0.85
N GLN A 143 15.09 8.18 0.27
CA GLN A 143 16.34 8.09 1.05
C GLN A 143 16.78 9.44 1.63
N LYS A 144 16.54 10.55 0.94
CA LYS A 144 17.13 11.86 1.28
C LYS A 144 16.13 12.89 1.81
N ASN A 145 14.82 12.74 1.55
CA ASN A 145 13.84 13.72 1.98
C ASN A 145 13.58 13.63 3.49
N SER A 146 14.06 14.62 4.23
CA SER A 146 13.87 14.68 5.69
C SER A 146 12.42 14.89 6.07
N THR A 147 11.68 15.74 5.35
CA THR A 147 10.27 16.02 5.64
C THR A 147 9.42 14.76 5.54
N PHE A 148 9.61 13.96 4.48
CA PHE A 148 8.92 12.68 4.33
C PHE A 148 9.21 11.75 5.52
N ARG A 149 10.48 11.60 5.87
CA ARG A 149 10.89 10.74 6.99
C ARG A 149 10.34 11.19 8.31
N GLU A 150 10.45 12.46 8.65
CA GLU A 150 9.99 12.99 9.93
C GLU A 150 8.45 12.96 10.03
N SER A 151 7.74 13.36 8.97
CA SER A 151 6.28 13.52 9.02
C SER A 151 5.49 12.24 8.75
N ILE A 152 6.01 11.31 7.96
CA ILE A 152 5.30 10.07 7.57
C ILE A 152 5.81 8.87 8.36
N LEU A 153 7.12 8.76 8.50
CA LEU A 153 7.72 7.55 9.00
C LEU A 153 7.92 7.57 10.52
N LYS A 154 8.31 8.70 11.10
CA LYS A 154 8.66 8.80 12.53
C LYS A 154 7.54 9.33 13.40
N ASP A 155 6.68 10.19 12.89
CA ASP A 155 5.63 10.85 13.67
C ASP A 155 4.51 9.89 14.03
N GLN A 156 4.50 9.42 15.26
CA GLN A 156 3.51 8.48 15.76
C GLN A 156 2.12 9.09 15.82
N ILE A 157 2.00 10.37 16.20
CA ILE A 157 0.70 11.06 16.31
C ILE A 157 0.06 11.14 14.91
N ARG A 158 0.85 11.51 13.91
CA ARG A 158 0.37 11.52 12.52
C ARG A 158 0.01 10.13 12.00
N ARG A 159 0.74 9.11 12.40
CA ARG A 159 0.42 7.72 12.06
C ARG A 159 -0.91 7.28 12.66
N GLU A 160 -1.17 7.57 13.93
CA GLU A 160 -2.44 7.26 14.60
C GLU A 160 -3.61 7.99 13.92
N LYS A 161 -3.42 9.26 13.56
CA LYS A 161 -4.38 10.01 12.76
C LYS A 161 -4.64 9.37 11.39
N ALA A 162 -3.60 8.95 10.68
CA ALA A 162 -3.73 8.29 9.39
C ALA A 162 -4.46 6.95 9.50
N ILE A 163 -4.25 6.18 10.57
CA ILE A 163 -5.01 4.97 10.89
C ILE A 163 -6.50 5.29 11.04
N ASP A 164 -6.85 6.28 11.86
CA ASP A 164 -8.24 6.69 12.08
C ASP A 164 -8.92 7.14 10.77
N PHE A 165 -8.24 7.93 9.94
CA PHE A 165 -8.74 8.38 8.65
C PHE A 165 -8.92 7.21 7.67
N SER A 166 -7.98 6.27 7.66
CA SER A 166 -8.09 5.06 6.82
C SER A 166 -9.27 4.18 7.23
N ILE A 167 -9.49 3.98 8.52
CA ILE A 167 -10.63 3.24 9.05
C ILE A 167 -11.95 3.94 8.66
N LYS A 168 -12.01 5.25 8.75
CA LYS A 168 -13.17 6.03 8.30
C LYS A 168 -13.40 5.87 6.80
N ALA A 169 -12.36 5.99 5.99
CA ALA A 169 -12.44 5.83 4.54
C ALA A 169 -12.96 4.44 4.13
N CYS A 170 -12.47 3.38 4.77
CA CYS A 170 -12.90 2.00 4.48
C CYS A 170 -14.35 1.68 4.90
N LYS A 171 -14.95 2.49 5.77
CA LYS A 171 -16.34 2.30 6.23
C LYS A 171 -17.39 2.94 5.31
N TYR A 172 -16.99 3.78 4.36
CA TYR A 172 -17.92 4.39 3.46
C TYR A 172 -18.36 3.38 2.38
N ASP A 173 -19.67 3.15 2.29
CA ASP A 173 -20.23 2.45 1.16
C ASP A 173 -19.96 3.23 -0.15
N PRO A 174 -19.60 2.54 -1.23
CA PRO A 174 -19.46 3.20 -2.52
C PRO A 174 -20.83 3.81 -2.90
N ILE A 175 -20.84 5.11 -3.12
CA ILE A 175 -21.97 5.75 -3.81
C ILE A 175 -21.97 5.21 -5.24
N GLU A 176 -23.16 4.90 -5.78
CA GLU A 176 -23.32 4.37 -7.13
C GLU A 176 -22.38 5.11 -8.12
N ASN A 177 -21.49 4.36 -8.74
CA ASN A 177 -20.48 4.76 -9.74
C ASN A 177 -19.25 5.58 -9.28
N GLU A 178 -19.04 5.86 -7.99
CA GLU A 178 -17.82 6.50 -7.52
C GLU A 178 -17.04 5.60 -6.57
N ILE A 179 -15.79 5.30 -6.91
CA ILE A 179 -14.88 4.62 -5.99
C ILE A 179 -14.24 5.68 -5.10
N ALA A 180 -14.66 5.72 -3.83
CA ALA A 180 -14.03 6.58 -2.84
C ALA A 180 -12.57 6.15 -2.60
N ASN A 181 -11.70 7.11 -2.33
CA ASN A 181 -10.31 6.80 -1.99
C ASN A 181 -10.24 6.14 -0.60
N TYR A 182 -9.43 5.11 -0.50
CA TYR A 182 -9.17 4.37 0.74
C TYR A 182 -7.76 3.79 0.75
N THR A 183 -7.30 3.38 1.91
CA THR A 183 -6.08 2.60 2.07
C THR A 183 -6.21 1.63 3.25
N GLU A 184 -5.68 0.44 3.07
CA GLU A 184 -5.65 -0.61 4.09
C GLU A 184 -4.26 -0.80 4.71
N VAL A 185 -3.31 0.10 4.44
CA VAL A 185 -1.92 0.01 4.95
C VAL A 185 -1.87 -0.16 6.47
N PHE A 186 -2.82 0.42 7.20
CA PHE A 186 -2.92 0.26 8.65
C PHE A 186 -3.03 -1.20 9.10
N LYS A 187 -3.59 -2.10 8.29
CA LYS A 187 -3.70 -3.53 8.61
C LYS A 187 -2.35 -4.26 8.65
N ALA A 188 -1.32 -3.71 7.99
CA ALA A 188 0.01 -4.28 7.97
C ALA A 188 0.92 -3.78 9.09
N ILE A 189 0.51 -2.74 9.83
CA ILE A 189 1.33 -2.08 10.86
C ILE A 189 0.69 -2.07 12.26
N HIS A 190 -0.47 -2.67 12.38
CA HIS A 190 -1.23 -2.84 13.63
C HIS A 190 -1.13 -4.29 14.09
#